data_7f3dc39fd46d02ff00d81b0574b5df8a
#
_entry.id   7f3dc39fd46d02ff00d81b0574b5df8a
#
_cell.length_a   1.000
_cell.length_b   1.000
_cell.length_c   1.000
_cell.angle_alpha   90.00
_cell.angle_beta   90.00
_cell.angle_gamma   90.00
#
_symmetry.space_group_name_H-M   'P 1'
#
loop_
_entity.id
_entity.type
_entity.pdbx_description
1 polymer ?
#
loop_
_entity_poly.entity_id
_entity_poly.type
_entity_poly.pdbx_seq_one_letter_code
_entity_poly.pdbx_strand_id
1 'polypeptide(L)'
;MPEQQDEHIIEASGRARIVIRNGKVVEVGVPLIRDCPLAKRFAYPIPEMTKEHIAANITHRIQAFGMCTPDREVEDNREFVGFGASEIISFGMRTGMLDAAVIACDGAGTVIAPTPSLVQGIGGRMSGLVSTTPYQSVIRRIEAAGGIVVYPETGSMDQVGGTSRAVGEGFSRIAVTVALPQDAEAIRGLYPNVLIIAVHTTGLTVDEAKTLVGAADLVTACASGSMREIAGAAALVQAGVSVPVFAITEKGKEIIIEKIHQSDEPVLIKPTKLPAGGGTQPEPLI
;
A
#
# COMPACT_ATOMS: atom_id res chain seq x y z
N MET A 1 -0.86 34.55 -14.34
CA MET A 1 -1.73 33.42 -14.02
C MET A 1 -1.53 33.15 -12.54
N PRO A 2 -2.55 32.94 -11.71
CA PRO A 2 -2.29 32.47 -10.36
C PRO A 2 -1.49 31.17 -10.46
N GLU A 3 -0.39 31.05 -9.71
CA GLU A 3 0.33 29.80 -9.57
C GLU A 3 -0.68 28.75 -9.14
N GLN A 4 -0.85 27.71 -9.96
CA GLN A 4 -1.72 26.60 -9.62
C GLN A 4 -1.10 25.95 -8.38
N GLN A 5 -1.71 26.20 -7.23
CA GLN A 5 -1.24 25.71 -5.94
C GLN A 5 -1.35 24.18 -5.98
N ASP A 6 -0.23 23.47 -5.89
CA ASP A 6 -0.26 22.04 -5.80
C ASP A 6 -0.93 21.60 -4.49
N GLU A 7 -1.61 20.45 -4.52
CA GLU A 7 -2.22 19.88 -3.33
C GLU A 7 -2.14 18.36 -3.37
N HIS A 8 -1.71 17.80 -2.26
CA HIS A 8 -1.73 16.37 -2.03
C HIS A 8 -2.44 16.07 -0.71
N ILE A 9 -3.31 15.09 -0.73
CA ILE A 9 -4.02 14.62 0.45
C ILE A 9 -3.65 13.17 0.69
N ILE A 10 -3.20 12.87 1.89
CA ILE A 10 -2.90 11.51 2.33
C ILE A 10 -3.64 11.20 3.64
N GLU A 11 -4.01 9.95 3.81
CA GLU A 11 -4.44 9.37 5.09
C GLU A 11 -3.35 8.43 5.58
N ALA A 12 -2.46 8.93 6.43
CA ALA A 12 -1.30 8.19 6.90
C ALA A 12 -1.25 8.18 8.43
N SER A 13 -0.30 7.44 9.00
CA SER A 13 0.07 7.52 10.44
C SER A 13 -1.16 7.64 11.36
N GLY A 14 -1.83 6.53 11.59
CA GLY A 14 -3.06 6.51 12.38
C GLY A 14 -4.32 6.91 11.62
N ARG A 15 -4.29 6.90 10.29
CA ARG A 15 -5.34 7.36 9.39
C ARG A 15 -5.69 8.83 9.60
N ALA A 16 -4.70 9.65 10.01
CA ALA A 16 -4.87 11.10 10.03
C ALA A 16 -4.90 11.62 8.59
N ARG A 17 -5.89 12.46 8.28
CA ARG A 17 -5.94 13.19 7.01
C ARG A 17 -4.89 14.30 7.04
N ILE A 18 -4.00 14.31 6.08
CA ILE A 18 -2.89 15.26 6.01
C ILE A 18 -2.95 15.97 4.66
N VAL A 19 -2.87 17.30 4.68
CA VAL A 19 -2.81 18.12 3.48
C VAL A 19 -1.41 18.69 3.32
N ILE A 20 -0.82 18.47 2.14
CA ILE A 20 0.51 18.96 1.77
C ILE A 20 0.35 19.89 0.58
N ARG A 21 0.92 21.11 0.68
CA ARG A 21 0.96 22.09 -0.41
C ARG A 21 2.36 22.67 -0.54
N ASN A 22 2.85 22.77 -1.78
CA ASN A 22 4.19 23.29 -2.06
C ASN A 22 5.29 22.63 -1.19
N GLY A 23 5.22 21.31 -1.03
CA GLY A 23 6.17 20.55 -0.23
C GLY A 23 6.13 20.83 1.28
N LYS A 24 5.03 21.36 1.81
CA LYS A 24 4.85 21.64 3.24
C LYS A 24 3.56 21.04 3.77
N VAL A 25 3.63 20.47 4.96
CA VAL A 25 2.44 20.03 5.70
C VAL A 25 1.68 21.29 6.15
N VAL A 26 0.45 21.46 5.65
CA VAL A 26 -0.40 22.62 5.98
C VAL A 26 -1.53 22.25 6.94
N GLU A 27 -1.94 21.00 6.97
CA GLU A 27 -3.00 20.52 7.87
C GLU A 27 -2.71 19.07 8.30
N VAL A 28 -2.98 18.75 9.57
CA VAL A 28 -2.99 17.38 10.10
C VAL A 28 -4.29 17.20 10.88
N GLY A 29 -5.11 16.27 10.42
CA GLY A 29 -6.33 15.84 11.08
C GLY A 29 -6.08 15.08 12.38
N VAL A 30 -7.16 14.73 13.06
CA VAL A 30 -7.09 13.91 14.27
C VAL A 30 -6.79 12.46 13.87
N PRO A 31 -5.76 11.81 14.42
CA PRO A 31 -5.51 10.40 14.18
C PRO A 31 -6.60 9.54 14.84
N LEU A 32 -6.99 8.45 14.19
CA LEU A 32 -8.00 7.53 14.69
C LEU A 32 -7.42 6.50 15.67
N ILE A 33 -6.12 6.24 15.60
CA ILE A 33 -5.41 5.35 16.53
C ILE A 33 -4.34 6.12 17.30
N ARG A 34 -4.03 5.67 18.51
CA ARG A 34 -3.05 6.31 19.41
C ARG A 34 -1.66 5.70 19.31
N ASP A 35 -1.60 4.41 19.02
CA ASP A 35 -0.36 3.65 18.96
C ASP A 35 -0.30 2.75 17.74
N CYS A 36 0.88 2.64 17.13
CA CYS A 36 1.15 1.71 16.04
C CYS A 36 2.57 1.13 16.18
N PRO A 37 2.70 -0.18 16.40
CA PRO A 37 4.02 -0.81 16.56
C PRO A 37 4.90 -0.68 15.31
N LEU A 38 4.31 -0.58 14.12
CA LEU A 38 5.06 -0.35 12.89
C LEU A 38 5.62 1.08 12.83
N ALA A 39 4.82 2.08 13.20
CA ALA A 39 5.24 3.49 13.14
C ALA A 39 6.40 3.82 14.10
N LYS A 40 6.54 3.07 15.19
CA LYS A 40 7.70 3.16 16.11
C LYS A 40 9.02 2.67 15.47
N ARG A 41 8.94 1.92 14.38
CA ARG A 41 10.09 1.36 13.64
C ARG A 41 10.44 2.11 12.37
N PHE A 42 9.73 3.20 12.04
CA PHE A 42 10.07 4.04 10.89
C PHE A 42 11.46 4.67 11.06
N ALA A 43 12.09 5.03 9.94
CA ALA A 43 13.37 5.75 9.95
C ALA A 43 13.31 7.06 10.79
N TYR A 44 12.16 7.72 10.79
CA TYR A 44 11.80 8.76 11.74
C TYR A 44 10.61 8.26 12.57
N PRO A 45 10.84 7.72 13.78
CA PRO A 45 9.81 7.05 14.56
C PRO A 45 8.67 7.98 14.99
N ILE A 46 7.47 7.42 15.07
CA ILE A 46 6.31 8.08 15.69
C ILE A 46 6.05 7.37 17.02
N PRO A 47 6.48 7.93 18.14
CA PRO A 47 6.34 7.28 19.45
C PRO A 47 4.88 7.25 19.91
N GLU A 48 4.11 8.30 19.58
CA GLU A 48 2.68 8.45 19.86
C GLU A 48 2.04 9.18 18.69
N MET A 49 0.83 8.76 18.28
CA MET A 49 0.09 9.34 17.15
C MET A 49 -0.54 10.67 17.54
N THR A 50 0.28 11.72 17.72
CA THR A 50 -0.17 13.11 17.85
C THR A 50 -0.02 13.84 16.53
N LYS A 51 -0.75 14.95 16.36
CA LYS A 51 -0.64 15.79 15.14
C LYS A 51 0.78 16.27 14.92
N GLU A 52 1.47 16.63 15.99
CA GLU A 52 2.84 17.14 15.98
C GLU A 52 3.84 16.06 15.52
N HIS A 53 3.78 14.87 16.10
CA HIS A 53 4.63 13.75 15.72
C HIS A 53 4.37 13.28 14.28
N ILE A 54 3.09 13.26 13.87
CA ILE A 54 2.70 12.94 12.49
C ILE A 54 3.24 13.98 11.53
N ALA A 55 3.05 15.28 11.81
CA ALA A 55 3.59 16.38 10.99
C ALA A 55 5.11 16.29 10.85
N ALA A 56 5.82 16.02 11.95
CA ALA A 56 7.28 15.88 11.94
C ALA A 56 7.72 14.68 11.08
N ASN A 57 7.06 13.52 11.21
CA ASN A 57 7.37 12.34 10.38
C ASN A 57 7.11 12.61 8.88
N ILE A 58 5.99 13.24 8.54
CA ILE A 58 5.68 13.58 7.15
C ILE A 58 6.67 14.61 6.60
N THR A 59 7.01 15.63 7.37
CA THR A 59 8.04 16.61 6.99
C THR A 59 9.39 15.93 6.74
N HIS A 60 9.78 14.97 7.59
CA HIS A 60 10.98 14.17 7.36
C HIS A 60 10.93 13.40 6.03
N ARG A 61 9.79 12.78 5.69
CA ARG A 61 9.63 12.06 4.41
C ARG A 61 9.71 12.99 3.20
N ILE A 62 9.14 14.20 3.30
CA ILE A 62 9.27 15.24 2.28
C ILE A 62 10.76 15.56 2.05
N GLN A 63 11.52 15.73 3.11
CA GLN A 63 12.96 16.04 3.04
C GLN A 63 13.82 14.85 2.59
N ALA A 64 13.47 13.62 3.02
CA ALA A 64 14.30 12.45 2.83
C ALA A 64 14.23 11.86 1.40
N PHE A 65 13.07 11.92 0.76
CA PHE A 65 12.86 11.36 -0.58
C PHE A 65 11.86 12.15 -1.45
N GLY A 66 11.60 13.39 -1.08
CA GLY A 66 10.77 14.28 -1.89
C GLY A 66 9.27 13.96 -1.89
N MET A 67 8.73 13.27 -0.88
CA MET A 67 7.30 12.92 -0.84
C MET A 67 6.41 14.12 -1.13
N CYS A 68 5.45 13.98 -2.05
CA CYS A 68 4.53 15.05 -2.47
C CYS A 68 5.25 16.31 -2.97
N THR A 69 6.39 16.16 -3.66
CA THR A 69 7.14 17.26 -4.29
C THR A 69 7.62 16.88 -5.70
N PRO A 70 8.05 17.84 -6.52
CA PRO A 70 8.68 17.57 -7.82
C PRO A 70 9.96 16.70 -7.73
N ASP A 71 10.59 16.61 -6.54
CA ASP A 71 11.82 15.87 -6.30
C ASP A 71 11.59 14.43 -5.82
N ARG A 72 10.35 13.93 -5.88
CA ARG A 72 9.96 12.59 -5.46
C ARG A 72 10.84 11.50 -6.08
N GLU A 73 11.62 10.79 -5.26
CA GLU A 73 12.39 9.61 -5.66
C GLU A 73 11.46 8.41 -5.83
N VAL A 74 11.44 7.79 -7.01
CA VAL A 74 10.45 6.76 -7.36
C VAL A 74 11.01 5.34 -7.30
N GLU A 75 12.29 5.15 -7.09
CA GLU A 75 12.93 3.84 -6.99
C GLU A 75 13.57 3.62 -5.61
N ASP A 76 13.47 2.40 -5.11
CA ASP A 76 14.21 1.88 -3.95
C ASP A 76 14.36 0.36 -4.06
N ASN A 77 15.40 -0.21 -3.47
CA ASN A 77 15.62 -1.65 -3.42
C ASN A 77 15.53 -2.22 -1.99
N ARG A 78 15.27 -1.37 -0.99
CA ARG A 78 15.20 -1.80 0.42
C ARG A 78 13.84 -2.36 0.75
N GLU A 79 13.80 -3.47 1.47
CA GLU A 79 12.60 -3.96 2.12
C GLU A 79 12.48 -3.29 3.50
N PHE A 80 11.29 -2.77 3.82
CA PHE A 80 11.05 -2.06 5.08
C PHE A 80 10.45 -2.98 6.14
N VAL A 81 9.76 -4.03 5.71
CA VAL A 81 9.14 -5.06 6.56
C VAL A 81 9.26 -6.44 5.89
N GLY A 82 9.16 -7.51 6.68
CA GLY A 82 9.23 -8.87 6.12
C GLY A 82 8.06 -9.21 5.19
N PHE A 83 6.85 -8.79 5.58
CA PHE A 83 5.63 -9.02 4.79
C PHE A 83 4.80 -7.75 4.74
N GLY A 84 4.97 -6.97 3.68
CA GLY A 84 4.15 -5.83 3.31
C GLY A 84 3.67 -6.00 1.87
N ALA A 85 2.70 -5.21 1.42
CA ALA A 85 2.20 -5.31 0.04
C ALA A 85 3.32 -5.11 -0.98
N SER A 86 4.15 -4.08 -0.79
CA SER A 86 5.26 -3.78 -1.70
C SER A 86 6.35 -4.85 -1.68
N GLU A 87 6.67 -5.39 -0.49
CA GLU A 87 7.64 -6.46 -0.33
C GLU A 87 7.18 -7.76 -0.99
N ILE A 88 5.88 -8.08 -0.88
CA ILE A 88 5.30 -9.27 -1.53
C ILE A 88 5.28 -9.10 -3.05
N ILE A 89 4.86 -7.95 -3.55
CA ILE A 89 4.84 -7.65 -4.99
C ILE A 89 6.27 -7.67 -5.56
N SER A 90 7.21 -6.98 -4.93
CA SER A 90 8.61 -6.93 -5.36
C SER A 90 9.24 -8.32 -5.38
N PHE A 91 8.93 -9.15 -4.37
CA PHE A 91 9.34 -10.55 -4.34
C PHE A 91 8.75 -11.32 -5.52
N GLY A 92 7.45 -11.22 -5.77
CA GLY A 92 6.79 -11.87 -6.89
C GLY A 92 7.37 -11.49 -8.26
N MET A 93 7.80 -10.22 -8.42
CA MET A 93 8.49 -9.78 -9.64
C MET A 93 9.90 -10.37 -9.77
N ARG A 94 10.69 -10.38 -8.68
CA ARG A 94 12.05 -10.98 -8.69
C ARG A 94 12.03 -12.46 -9.02
N THR A 95 10.99 -13.17 -8.61
CA THR A 95 10.83 -14.62 -8.85
C THR A 95 10.09 -14.95 -10.13
N GLY A 96 9.63 -13.94 -10.88
CA GLY A 96 8.86 -14.14 -12.10
C GLY A 96 7.42 -14.60 -11.88
N MET A 97 6.89 -14.55 -10.66
CA MET A 97 5.46 -14.78 -10.39
C MET A 97 4.59 -13.62 -10.86
N LEU A 98 5.16 -12.42 -10.95
CA LEU A 98 4.49 -11.19 -11.39
C LEU A 98 5.31 -10.48 -12.48
N ASP A 99 4.61 -9.82 -13.40
CA ASP A 99 5.19 -9.01 -14.50
C ASP A 99 5.09 -7.52 -14.22
N ALA A 100 4.01 -7.09 -13.56
CA ALA A 100 3.74 -5.69 -13.27
C ALA A 100 2.87 -5.53 -12.02
N ALA A 101 2.89 -4.33 -11.45
CA ALA A 101 1.98 -3.93 -10.39
C ALA A 101 1.27 -2.62 -10.73
N VAL A 102 -0.03 -2.55 -10.43
CA VAL A 102 -0.81 -1.31 -10.48
C VAL A 102 -0.87 -0.72 -9.07
N ILE A 103 -0.23 0.43 -8.89
CA ILE A 103 -0.05 1.09 -7.59
C ILE A 103 -0.33 2.58 -7.70
N ALA A 104 -0.48 3.28 -6.57
CA ALA A 104 -0.66 4.72 -6.51
C ALA A 104 0.63 5.43 -6.10
N CYS A 105 0.98 6.51 -6.81
CA CYS A 105 2.16 7.34 -6.56
C CYS A 105 1.76 8.80 -6.34
N ASP A 106 2.27 9.39 -5.26
CA ASP A 106 2.19 10.82 -5.04
C ASP A 106 2.96 11.58 -6.14
N GLY A 107 2.33 12.60 -6.71
CA GLY A 107 2.85 13.34 -7.86
C GLY A 107 2.66 12.66 -9.23
N ALA A 108 1.91 11.53 -9.31
CA ALA A 108 1.64 10.86 -10.57
C ALA A 108 0.26 10.17 -10.65
N GLY A 109 -0.37 9.81 -9.51
CA GLY A 109 -1.62 9.03 -9.52
C GLY A 109 -1.39 7.54 -9.76
N THR A 110 -2.23 6.91 -10.56
CA THR A 110 -2.11 5.47 -10.89
C THR A 110 -0.91 5.20 -11.79
N VAL A 111 -0.08 4.25 -11.36
CA VAL A 111 1.16 3.83 -12.05
C VAL A 111 1.15 2.33 -12.27
N ILE A 112 1.55 1.90 -13.47
CA ILE A 112 1.93 0.53 -13.77
C ILE A 112 3.45 0.42 -13.59
N ALA A 113 3.88 -0.32 -12.59
CA ALA A 113 5.28 -0.52 -12.22
C ALA A 113 5.73 -1.92 -12.66
N PRO A 114 6.63 -2.05 -13.66
CA PRO A 114 7.13 -3.33 -14.15
C PRO A 114 8.41 -3.79 -13.44
N THR A 115 8.91 -3.03 -12.45
CA THR A 115 10.15 -3.35 -11.75
C THR A 115 9.99 -3.35 -10.23
N PRO A 116 10.70 -4.22 -9.51
CA PRO A 116 10.68 -4.24 -8.04
C PRO A 116 11.11 -2.91 -7.41
N SER A 117 12.07 -2.20 -8.03
CA SER A 117 12.58 -0.91 -7.53
C SER A 117 11.51 0.18 -7.54
N LEU A 118 10.67 0.26 -8.60
CA LEU A 118 9.52 1.16 -8.66
C LEU A 118 8.47 0.81 -7.60
N VAL A 119 8.17 -0.48 -7.41
CA VAL A 119 7.21 -0.91 -6.40
C VAL A 119 7.67 -0.50 -4.99
N GLN A 120 8.94 -0.71 -4.67
CA GLN A 120 9.49 -0.34 -3.36
C GLN A 120 9.64 1.18 -3.21
N GLY A 121 10.13 1.87 -4.23
CA GLY A 121 10.31 3.32 -4.20
C GLY A 121 8.99 4.08 -4.08
N ILE A 122 7.91 3.58 -4.68
CA ILE A 122 6.58 4.17 -4.63
C ILE A 122 5.79 3.61 -3.44
N GLY A 123 5.40 2.34 -3.50
CA GLY A 123 4.46 1.72 -2.57
C GLY A 123 5.07 1.39 -1.21
N GLY A 124 6.36 1.06 -1.13
CA GLY A 124 7.04 0.78 0.13
C GLY A 124 7.26 2.01 1.00
N ARG A 125 7.27 3.20 0.40
CA ARG A 125 7.52 4.46 1.11
C ARG A 125 6.28 5.24 1.50
N MET A 126 5.12 4.95 0.90
CA MET A 126 3.88 5.67 1.19
C MET A 126 2.65 4.78 1.08
N SER A 127 1.66 5.05 1.91
CA SER A 127 0.34 4.45 1.85
C SER A 127 -0.73 5.51 2.14
N GLY A 128 -1.97 5.26 1.71
CA GLY A 128 -3.10 6.13 2.00
C GLY A 128 -3.15 7.42 1.18
N LEU A 129 -2.66 7.40 -0.06
CA LEU A 129 -2.85 8.53 -0.98
C LEU A 129 -4.34 8.69 -1.30
N VAL A 130 -4.89 9.90 -1.11
CA VAL A 130 -6.29 10.24 -1.38
C VAL A 130 -6.42 11.08 -2.64
N SER A 131 -5.56 12.08 -2.80
CA SER A 131 -5.49 12.88 -4.03
C SER A 131 -4.08 13.43 -4.22
N THR A 132 -3.73 13.71 -5.46
CA THR A 132 -2.40 14.23 -5.79
C THR A 132 -2.43 15.12 -7.03
N THR A 133 -1.65 16.20 -6.99
CA THR A 133 -1.34 16.98 -8.19
C THR A 133 -0.18 16.31 -8.92
N PRO A 134 -0.28 16.05 -10.24
CA PRO A 134 0.80 15.42 -10.99
C PRO A 134 1.96 16.38 -11.22
N TYR A 135 3.19 15.87 -11.11
CA TYR A 135 4.42 16.58 -11.44
C TYR A 135 5.09 15.95 -12.65
N GLN A 136 5.34 16.71 -13.69
CA GLN A 136 6.00 16.24 -14.90
C GLN A 136 7.41 15.66 -14.65
N SER A 137 8.11 16.15 -13.61
CA SER A 137 9.40 15.60 -13.21
C SER A 137 9.29 14.21 -12.61
N VAL A 138 8.24 13.95 -11.82
CA VAL A 138 7.96 12.62 -11.22
C VAL A 138 7.53 11.65 -12.31
N ILE A 139 6.63 12.07 -13.20
CA ILE A 139 6.17 11.26 -14.34
C ILE A 139 7.37 10.82 -15.17
N ARG A 140 8.25 11.73 -15.59
CA ARG A 140 9.46 11.39 -16.36
C ARG A 140 10.40 10.42 -15.64
N ARG A 141 10.53 10.50 -14.29
CA ARG A 141 11.34 9.52 -13.53
C ARG A 141 10.71 8.14 -13.56
N ILE A 142 9.38 8.04 -13.42
CA ILE A 142 8.65 6.77 -13.52
C ILE A 142 8.83 6.16 -14.89
N GLU A 143 8.63 6.94 -15.96
CA GLU A 143 8.80 6.49 -17.35
C GLU A 143 10.24 6.09 -17.67
N ALA A 144 11.23 6.84 -17.19
CA ALA A 144 12.64 6.51 -17.34
C ALA A 144 13.03 5.20 -16.65
N ALA A 145 12.32 4.83 -15.57
CA ALA A 145 12.47 3.54 -14.89
C ALA A 145 11.62 2.41 -15.49
N GLY A 146 10.98 2.66 -16.64
CA GLY A 146 10.16 1.70 -17.39
C GLY A 146 8.70 1.62 -16.93
N GLY A 147 8.27 2.46 -15.99
CA GLY A 147 6.88 2.54 -15.54
C GLY A 147 5.97 3.28 -16.52
N ILE A 148 4.66 3.12 -16.34
CA ILE A 148 3.64 3.81 -17.14
C ILE A 148 2.75 4.60 -16.18
N VAL A 149 2.63 5.92 -16.35
CA VAL A 149 1.66 6.75 -15.65
C VAL A 149 0.35 6.73 -16.43
N VAL A 150 -0.73 6.28 -15.78
CA VAL A 150 -2.01 6.01 -16.49
C VAL A 150 -2.73 7.31 -16.86
N TYR A 151 -2.70 8.29 -15.95
CA TYR A 151 -3.39 9.58 -16.12
C TYR A 151 -2.44 10.77 -15.87
N PRO A 152 -1.45 11.01 -16.74
CA PRO A 152 -0.39 11.99 -16.49
C PRO A 152 -0.88 13.44 -16.38
N GLU A 153 -2.03 13.77 -16.98
CA GLU A 153 -2.59 15.13 -16.96
C GLU A 153 -3.35 15.44 -15.67
N THR A 154 -3.93 14.43 -15.04
CA THR A 154 -4.83 14.63 -13.89
C THR A 154 -4.28 14.09 -12.58
N GLY A 155 -3.34 13.13 -12.62
CA GLY A 155 -2.88 12.40 -11.44
C GLY A 155 -3.98 11.54 -10.80
N SER A 156 -4.99 11.14 -11.59
CA SER A 156 -6.13 10.36 -11.08
C SER A 156 -5.68 9.02 -10.53
N MET A 157 -6.32 8.62 -9.43
CA MET A 157 -6.18 7.29 -8.86
C MET A 157 -7.37 6.45 -9.29
N ASP A 158 -7.12 5.52 -10.20
CA ASP A 158 -8.11 4.61 -10.77
C ASP A 158 -7.45 3.25 -11.00
N GLN A 159 -7.61 2.38 -10.02
CA GLN A 159 -6.98 1.05 -10.03
C GLN A 159 -7.65 0.11 -11.04
N VAL A 160 -8.94 0.32 -11.32
CA VAL A 160 -9.67 -0.44 -12.36
C VAL A 160 -9.13 -0.08 -13.74
N GLY A 161 -9.08 1.21 -14.07
CA GLY A 161 -8.51 1.70 -15.33
C GLY A 161 -7.03 1.38 -15.48
N GLY A 162 -6.25 1.49 -14.39
CA GLY A 162 -4.86 1.07 -14.37
C GLY A 162 -4.66 -0.41 -14.67
N THR A 163 -5.50 -1.28 -14.12
CA THR A 163 -5.48 -2.72 -14.38
C THR A 163 -5.86 -3.00 -15.85
N SER A 164 -6.90 -2.35 -16.36
CA SER A 164 -7.28 -2.44 -17.78
C SER A 164 -6.14 -2.04 -18.71
N ARG A 165 -5.47 -0.93 -18.39
CA ARG A 165 -4.32 -0.45 -19.17
C ARG A 165 -3.16 -1.44 -19.11
N ALA A 166 -2.83 -2.00 -17.95
CA ALA A 166 -1.75 -2.99 -17.80
C ALA A 166 -2.01 -4.24 -18.65
N VAL A 167 -3.25 -4.74 -18.67
CA VAL A 167 -3.65 -5.85 -19.56
C VAL A 167 -3.50 -5.45 -21.04
N GLY A 168 -3.91 -4.23 -21.40
CA GLY A 168 -3.77 -3.69 -22.76
C GLY A 168 -2.31 -3.53 -23.21
N GLU A 169 -1.39 -3.28 -22.30
CA GLU A 169 0.06 -3.24 -22.57
C GLU A 169 0.69 -4.64 -22.68
N GLY A 170 -0.07 -5.71 -22.45
CA GLY A 170 0.37 -7.10 -22.61
C GLY A 170 0.91 -7.75 -21.35
N PHE A 171 0.81 -7.12 -20.19
CA PHE A 171 1.15 -7.78 -18.93
C PHE A 171 0.13 -8.87 -18.61
N SER A 172 0.58 -10.01 -18.11
CA SER A 172 -0.26 -11.19 -17.87
C SER A 172 -0.33 -11.62 -16.40
N ARG A 173 0.71 -11.35 -15.61
CA ARG A 173 0.83 -11.68 -14.19
C ARG A 173 0.86 -10.38 -13.38
N ILE A 174 -0.29 -9.75 -13.24
CA ILE A 174 -0.46 -8.42 -12.67
C ILE A 174 -0.85 -8.53 -11.20
N ALA A 175 -0.21 -7.72 -10.33
CA ALA A 175 -0.71 -7.41 -9.00
C ALA A 175 -1.35 -6.01 -9.01
N VAL A 176 -2.35 -5.81 -8.15
CA VAL A 176 -2.94 -4.48 -7.93
C VAL A 176 -3.16 -4.24 -6.44
N THR A 177 -2.79 -3.05 -5.96
CA THR A 177 -3.14 -2.60 -4.61
C THR A 177 -4.44 -1.82 -4.65
N VAL A 178 -5.40 -2.20 -3.81
CA VAL A 178 -6.71 -1.54 -3.73
C VAL A 178 -7.03 -1.15 -2.29
N ALA A 179 -7.66 0.00 -2.11
CA ALA A 179 -8.18 0.45 -0.82
C ALA A 179 -9.71 0.47 -0.79
N LEU A 180 -10.36 0.57 -1.96
CA LEU A 180 -11.81 0.69 -2.10
C LEU A 180 -12.43 -0.67 -2.42
N PRO A 181 -13.45 -1.10 -1.65
CA PRO A 181 -14.12 -2.40 -1.87
C PRO A 181 -14.70 -2.56 -3.29
N GLN A 182 -15.34 -1.50 -3.81
CA GLN A 182 -15.90 -1.51 -5.16
C GLN A 182 -14.87 -1.70 -6.27
N ASP A 183 -13.66 -1.18 -6.10
CA ASP A 183 -12.57 -1.37 -7.06
C ASP A 183 -12.10 -2.83 -7.07
N ALA A 184 -12.00 -3.45 -5.88
CA ALA A 184 -11.65 -4.86 -5.75
C ALA A 184 -12.67 -5.76 -6.45
N GLU A 185 -13.96 -5.53 -6.23
CA GLU A 185 -15.05 -6.28 -6.90
C GLU A 185 -15.00 -6.09 -8.42
N ALA A 186 -14.86 -4.85 -8.89
CA ALA A 186 -14.81 -4.53 -10.32
C ALA A 186 -13.61 -5.21 -10.99
N ILE A 187 -12.42 -5.14 -10.38
CA ILE A 187 -11.21 -5.78 -10.91
C ILE A 187 -11.37 -7.31 -10.91
N ARG A 188 -11.89 -7.90 -9.83
CA ARG A 188 -12.11 -9.35 -9.76
C ARG A 188 -13.09 -9.82 -10.82
N GLY A 189 -14.18 -9.07 -11.06
CA GLY A 189 -15.17 -9.38 -12.09
C GLY A 189 -14.62 -9.31 -13.52
N LEU A 190 -13.76 -8.33 -13.82
CA LEU A 190 -13.20 -8.11 -15.15
C LEU A 190 -11.92 -8.93 -15.41
N TYR A 191 -11.09 -9.12 -14.39
CA TYR A 191 -9.75 -9.70 -14.48
C TYR A 191 -9.51 -10.77 -13.39
N PRO A 192 -10.13 -11.95 -13.53
CA PRO A 192 -10.11 -12.98 -12.46
C PRO A 192 -8.71 -13.48 -12.10
N ASN A 193 -7.74 -13.31 -12.99
CA ASN A 193 -6.37 -13.76 -12.79
C ASN A 193 -5.43 -12.70 -12.18
N VAL A 194 -5.88 -11.48 -11.93
CA VAL A 194 -5.07 -10.44 -11.27
C VAL A 194 -4.92 -10.78 -9.78
N LEU A 195 -3.73 -10.59 -9.23
CA LEU A 195 -3.48 -10.69 -7.78
C LEU A 195 -3.92 -9.40 -7.10
N ILE A 196 -5.03 -9.44 -6.37
CA ILE A 196 -5.59 -8.27 -5.68
C ILE A 196 -5.10 -8.24 -4.23
N ILE A 197 -4.45 -7.14 -3.84
CA ILE A 197 -3.95 -6.90 -2.49
C ILE A 197 -4.70 -5.73 -1.88
N ALA A 198 -5.54 -6.00 -0.88
CA ALA A 198 -6.22 -4.97 -0.11
C ALA A 198 -5.27 -4.30 0.87
N VAL A 199 -5.20 -2.98 0.79
CA VAL A 199 -4.34 -2.11 1.61
C VAL A 199 -5.15 -0.99 2.23
N HIS A 200 -4.57 -0.28 3.22
CA HIS A 200 -5.20 0.88 3.85
C HIS A 200 -6.58 0.59 4.47
N THR A 201 -6.69 -0.55 5.16
CA THR A 201 -7.95 -1.12 5.64
C THR A 201 -8.40 -0.62 7.02
N THR A 202 -7.66 0.26 7.68
CA THR A 202 -8.00 0.81 9.01
C THR A 202 -9.34 1.55 8.95
N GLY A 203 -10.28 1.21 9.86
CA GLY A 203 -11.59 1.87 9.99
C GLY A 203 -12.61 1.50 8.91
N LEU A 204 -12.43 0.37 8.22
CA LEU A 204 -13.47 -0.17 7.34
C LEU A 204 -14.63 -0.73 8.18
N THR A 205 -15.84 -0.54 7.69
CA THR A 205 -17.03 -1.19 8.22
C THR A 205 -16.98 -2.70 7.99
N VAL A 206 -17.83 -3.44 8.71
CA VAL A 206 -17.97 -4.90 8.55
C VAL A 206 -18.32 -5.28 7.11
N ASP A 207 -19.20 -4.54 6.45
CA ASP A 207 -19.64 -4.87 5.09
C ASP A 207 -18.56 -4.53 4.05
N GLU A 208 -17.84 -3.42 4.20
CA GLU A 208 -16.67 -3.11 3.38
C GLU A 208 -15.57 -4.17 3.52
N ALA A 209 -15.30 -4.63 4.74
CA ALA A 209 -14.35 -5.69 5.01
C ALA A 209 -14.78 -7.03 4.35
N LYS A 210 -16.07 -7.41 4.42
CA LYS A 210 -16.57 -8.60 3.73
C LYS A 210 -16.40 -8.51 2.21
N THR A 211 -16.72 -7.36 1.63
CA THR A 211 -16.58 -7.10 0.19
C THR A 211 -15.10 -7.24 -0.24
N LEU A 212 -14.18 -6.61 0.48
CA LEU A 212 -12.74 -6.74 0.18
C LEU A 212 -12.24 -8.16 0.33
N VAL A 213 -12.60 -8.87 1.40
CA VAL A 213 -12.20 -10.28 1.61
C VAL A 213 -12.78 -11.19 0.54
N GLY A 214 -13.98 -10.91 0.04
CA GLY A 214 -14.62 -11.66 -1.05
C GLY A 214 -13.91 -11.50 -2.41
N ALA A 215 -13.19 -10.39 -2.62
CA ALA A 215 -12.56 -10.07 -3.90
C ALA A 215 -11.03 -10.18 -3.89
N ALA A 216 -10.36 -9.94 -2.75
CA ALA A 216 -8.91 -9.89 -2.64
C ALA A 216 -8.26 -11.27 -2.46
N ASP A 217 -7.02 -11.39 -2.91
CA ASP A 217 -6.15 -12.56 -2.66
C ASP A 217 -5.36 -12.41 -1.36
N LEU A 218 -4.92 -11.18 -1.10
CA LEU A 218 -4.18 -10.79 0.10
C LEU A 218 -4.84 -9.56 0.75
N VAL A 219 -4.86 -9.53 2.07
CA VAL A 219 -5.42 -8.42 2.84
C VAL A 219 -4.44 -7.99 3.93
N THR A 220 -4.07 -6.72 3.94
CA THR A 220 -3.30 -6.14 5.05
C THR A 220 -4.27 -5.62 6.11
N ALA A 221 -4.23 -6.14 7.32
CA ALA A 221 -5.19 -5.78 8.37
C ALA A 221 -4.57 -4.86 9.42
N CYS A 222 -4.12 -3.68 9.02
CA CYS A 222 -3.47 -2.69 9.89
C CYS A 222 -4.14 -2.56 11.27
N ALA A 223 -4.81 -1.45 11.57
CA ALA A 223 -5.55 -1.26 12.82
C ALA A 223 -7.05 -1.57 12.69
N SER A 224 -7.49 -2.25 11.64
CA SER A 224 -8.90 -2.59 11.41
C SER A 224 -9.33 -3.79 12.24
N GLY A 225 -10.24 -3.58 13.16
CA GLY A 225 -10.87 -4.65 13.95
C GLY A 225 -11.73 -5.55 13.07
N SER A 226 -12.60 -4.96 12.23
CA SER A 226 -13.49 -5.70 11.31
C SER A 226 -12.69 -6.55 10.31
N MET A 227 -11.62 -5.99 9.73
CA MET A 227 -10.79 -6.72 8.79
C MET A 227 -10.06 -7.89 9.44
N ARG A 228 -9.52 -7.71 10.67
CA ARG A 228 -8.86 -8.80 11.40
C ARG A 228 -9.79 -9.96 11.68
N GLU A 229 -11.03 -9.67 12.08
CA GLU A 229 -12.03 -10.70 12.36
C GLU A 229 -12.44 -11.45 11.08
N ILE A 230 -12.84 -10.71 10.05
CA ILE A 230 -13.41 -11.30 8.82
C ILE A 230 -12.33 -11.99 8.00
N ALA A 231 -11.21 -11.31 7.72
CA ALA A 231 -10.11 -11.90 6.98
C ALA A 231 -9.45 -13.03 7.76
N GLY A 232 -9.30 -12.89 9.09
CA GLY A 232 -8.77 -13.96 9.93
C GLY A 232 -9.60 -15.24 9.88
N ALA A 233 -10.93 -15.12 9.86
CA ALA A 233 -11.81 -16.27 9.75
C ALA A 233 -11.75 -16.97 8.37
N ALA A 234 -11.46 -16.21 7.30
CA ALA A 234 -11.37 -16.71 5.93
C ALA A 234 -9.93 -17.12 5.51
N ALA A 235 -8.92 -16.71 6.25
CA ALA A 235 -7.53 -16.84 5.85
C ALA A 235 -7.01 -18.27 5.83
N LEU A 236 -6.25 -18.58 4.78
CA LEU A 236 -5.47 -19.82 4.64
C LEU A 236 -4.12 -19.70 5.34
N VAL A 237 -3.53 -18.49 5.33
CA VAL A 237 -2.24 -18.17 5.97
C VAL A 237 -2.28 -16.74 6.52
N GLN A 238 -1.66 -16.54 7.67
CA GLN A 238 -1.37 -15.21 8.23
C GLN A 238 0.14 -15.02 8.32
N ALA A 239 0.66 -13.96 7.74
CA ALA A 239 2.02 -13.49 7.90
C ALA A 239 2.05 -12.27 8.84
N GLY A 240 2.89 -12.33 9.87
CA GLY A 240 2.95 -11.28 10.90
C GLY A 240 1.81 -11.33 11.92
N VAL A 241 2.01 -10.65 13.05
CA VAL A 241 1.05 -10.64 14.18
C VAL A 241 0.64 -9.24 14.58
N SER A 242 1.55 -8.26 14.58
CA SER A 242 1.24 -6.87 14.98
C SER A 242 0.45 -6.13 13.89
N VAL A 243 0.84 -6.31 12.65
CA VAL A 243 0.14 -5.83 11.45
C VAL A 243 0.06 -7.01 10.48
N PRO A 244 -0.96 -7.87 10.62
CA PRO A 244 -1.04 -9.10 9.87
C PRO A 244 -1.39 -8.86 8.39
N VAL A 245 -0.83 -9.72 7.54
CA VAL A 245 -1.24 -9.93 6.16
C VAL A 245 -1.90 -11.29 6.07
N PHE A 246 -3.13 -11.33 5.62
CA PHE A 246 -3.91 -12.55 5.43
C PHE A 246 -3.92 -12.96 3.96
N ALA A 247 -3.57 -14.21 3.67
CA ALA A 247 -3.80 -14.82 2.38
C ALA A 247 -5.19 -15.47 2.39
N ILE A 248 -6.06 -15.01 1.51
CA ILE A 248 -7.47 -15.43 1.44
C ILE A 248 -7.65 -16.54 0.40
N THR A 249 -6.92 -16.47 -0.71
CA THR A 249 -7.00 -17.44 -1.80
C THR A 249 -5.74 -18.31 -1.87
N GLU A 250 -5.81 -19.44 -2.61
CA GLU A 250 -4.62 -20.27 -2.88
C GLU A 250 -3.51 -19.49 -3.59
N LYS A 251 -3.85 -18.55 -4.51
CA LYS A 251 -2.88 -17.67 -5.16
C LYS A 251 -2.17 -16.76 -4.15
N GLY A 252 -2.92 -16.15 -3.22
CA GLY A 252 -2.35 -15.34 -2.13
C GLY A 252 -1.48 -16.18 -1.19
N LYS A 253 -1.89 -17.40 -0.90
CA LYS A 253 -1.10 -18.35 -0.09
C LYS A 253 0.19 -18.76 -0.79
N GLU A 254 0.14 -19.06 -2.09
CA GLU A 254 1.29 -19.47 -2.88
C GLU A 254 2.43 -18.45 -2.82
N ILE A 255 2.15 -17.17 -3.06
CA ILE A 255 3.19 -16.14 -3.02
C ILE A 255 3.77 -15.93 -1.61
N ILE A 256 2.96 -16.06 -0.55
CA ILE A 256 3.45 -16.00 0.84
C ILE A 256 4.36 -17.18 1.16
N ILE A 257 3.96 -18.40 0.79
CA ILE A 257 4.74 -19.62 1.06
C ILE A 257 6.05 -19.58 0.27
N GLU A 258 6.02 -19.15 -1.00
CA GLU A 258 7.23 -19.03 -1.80
C GLU A 258 8.20 -17.98 -1.22
N LYS A 259 7.68 -16.86 -0.71
CA LYS A 259 8.50 -15.86 -0.01
C LYS A 259 9.12 -16.43 1.28
N ILE A 260 8.40 -17.27 2.01
CA ILE A 260 8.94 -18.00 3.18
C ILE A 260 10.02 -18.99 2.76
N HIS A 261 9.79 -19.73 1.69
CA HIS A 261 10.74 -20.74 1.17
C HIS A 261 12.09 -20.13 0.81
N GLN A 262 12.11 -18.90 0.27
CA GLN A 262 13.34 -18.20 -0.12
C GLN A 262 13.89 -17.27 0.97
N SER A 263 13.29 -17.25 2.16
CA SER A 263 13.75 -16.43 3.28
C SER A 263 14.86 -17.11 4.07
N ASP A 264 15.92 -16.37 4.40
CA ASP A 264 16.96 -16.81 5.35
C ASP A 264 16.53 -16.61 6.82
N GLU A 265 15.39 -15.95 7.07
CA GLU A 265 14.87 -15.70 8.41
C GLU A 265 14.22 -16.97 9.00
N PRO A 266 14.47 -17.28 10.29
CA PRO A 266 13.80 -18.39 10.95
C PRO A 266 12.28 -18.20 11.01
N VAL A 267 11.49 -19.19 10.59
CA VAL A 267 10.03 -19.14 10.57
C VAL A 267 9.44 -20.25 11.42
N LEU A 268 8.51 -19.91 12.31
CA LEU A 268 7.69 -20.88 13.03
C LEU A 268 6.38 -21.12 12.30
N ILE A 269 6.14 -22.34 11.88
CA ILE A 269 4.88 -22.75 11.25
C ILE A 269 4.17 -23.72 12.18
N LYS A 270 2.93 -23.39 12.56
CA LYS A 270 2.05 -24.31 13.32
C LYS A 270 0.59 -24.09 12.91
N PRO A 271 -0.22 -25.15 12.81
CA PRO A 271 -1.66 -25.01 12.70
C PRO A 271 -2.22 -24.23 13.91
N THR A 272 -3.03 -23.22 13.65
CA THR A 272 -3.64 -22.41 14.72
C THR A 272 -4.96 -21.82 14.23
N LYS A 273 -5.79 -21.39 15.18
CA LYS A 273 -6.96 -20.57 14.85
C LYS A 273 -6.51 -19.14 14.53
N LEU A 274 -7.03 -18.59 13.44
CA LEU A 274 -6.76 -17.22 13.03
C LEU A 274 -7.94 -16.31 13.42
N PRO A 275 -7.71 -14.99 13.62
CA PRO A 275 -6.40 -14.33 13.56
C PRO A 275 -5.53 -14.66 14.79
N ALA A 276 -4.25 -14.88 14.55
CA ALA A 276 -3.27 -15.03 15.63
C ALA A 276 -2.80 -13.62 16.07
N GLY A 277 -2.97 -13.31 17.35
CA GLY A 277 -2.52 -12.05 17.95
C GLY A 277 -1.10 -12.12 18.47
N GLY A 278 -0.42 -10.98 18.51
CA GLY A 278 0.88 -10.79 19.17
C GLY A 278 0.77 -9.93 20.42
N GLY A 279 1.86 -9.78 21.18
CA GLY A 279 1.91 -8.96 22.39
C GLY A 279 1.78 -7.45 22.15
N THR A 280 2.01 -6.99 20.91
CA THR A 280 1.86 -5.58 20.52
C THR A 280 0.94 -5.48 19.31
N GLN A 281 -0.07 -4.63 19.42
CA GLN A 281 -1.06 -4.37 18.38
C GLN A 281 -1.23 -2.86 18.23
N PRO A 282 -1.71 -2.35 17.08
CA PRO A 282 -2.21 -0.99 17.00
C PRO A 282 -3.35 -0.76 18.00
N GLU A 283 -3.47 0.45 18.55
CA GLU A 283 -4.51 0.82 19.53
C GLU A 283 -5.14 2.18 19.21
N PRO A 284 -6.49 2.26 19.26
CA PRO A 284 -7.43 1.14 19.27
C PRO A 284 -7.43 0.40 17.93
N LEU A 285 -7.91 -0.85 17.91
CA LEU A 285 -8.36 -1.50 16.66
C LEU A 285 -9.74 -0.94 16.33
N ILE A 286 -9.91 -0.40 15.14
CA ILE A 286 -11.14 0.27 14.67
C ILE A 286 -11.66 -0.34 13.38
#